data_da0d814ae0489530ba262e5b543f5722
#
_entry.id   da0d814ae0489530ba262e5b543f5722
#
_cell.length_a   1.000
_cell.length_b   1.000
_cell.length_c   1.000
_cell.angle_alpha   90.00
_cell.angle_beta   90.00
_cell.angle_gamma   90.00
#
_symmetry.space_group_name_H-M   'P 1'
#
loop_
_entity.id
_entity.type
_entity.pdbx_description
1 polymer ?
#
loop_
_entity_poly.entity_id
_entity_poly.type
_entity_poly.pdbx_seq_one_letter_code
_entity_poly.pdbx_strand_id
1 'polypeptide(L)'
;NGGKYVGEWKEGKEHGQGTCSYHDGRKYVGEWENGKVHGQGEFIWSNGDKYEGEWKKGEKHGQGEFTWSNGDKYEGEWKKGEKHGQGTVTFSGGGKWIGEFRRVKPWNITGYDKDGNIIGKFVNGVEQ
;
A
#
# COMPACT_ATOMS: atom_id res chain seq x y z
N ASN A 1 9.86 10.22 -17.92
CA ASN A 1 10.33 10.19 -16.58
C ASN A 1 11.69 9.55 -16.42
N GLY A 2 12.31 9.15 -17.51
CA GLY A 2 13.71 8.79 -17.56
C GLY A 2 14.12 7.55 -16.78
N GLY A 3 13.19 6.67 -16.46
CA GLY A 3 13.51 5.44 -15.79
C GLY A 3 13.99 4.36 -16.73
N LYS A 4 14.30 3.19 -16.17
CA LYS A 4 14.73 2.03 -16.93
C LYS A 4 13.81 0.88 -16.64
N TYR A 5 13.27 0.25 -17.71
CA TYR A 5 12.44 -0.92 -17.59
C TYR A 5 13.17 -2.15 -18.10
N VAL A 6 13.16 -3.22 -17.33
CA VAL A 6 13.70 -4.52 -17.71
C VAL A 6 12.63 -5.57 -17.47
N GLY A 7 12.13 -6.19 -18.53
CA GLY A 7 11.08 -7.19 -18.41
C GLY A 7 10.42 -7.50 -19.73
N GLU A 8 9.20 -8.00 -19.64
CA GLU A 8 8.46 -8.46 -20.81
C GLU A 8 7.73 -7.30 -21.48
N TRP A 9 7.57 -7.41 -22.79
CA TRP A 9 6.91 -6.42 -23.63
C TRP A 9 5.86 -7.07 -24.49
N LYS A 10 4.78 -6.33 -24.76
CA LYS A 10 3.76 -6.77 -25.69
C LYS A 10 3.29 -5.56 -26.49
N GLU A 11 3.41 -5.66 -27.84
CA GLU A 11 2.99 -4.60 -28.74
C GLU A 11 3.56 -3.22 -28.34
N GLY A 12 4.84 -3.22 -27.94
CA GLY A 12 5.56 -1.99 -27.62
C GLY A 12 5.29 -1.44 -26.23
N LYS A 13 4.54 -2.17 -25.39
CA LYS A 13 4.22 -1.72 -24.03
C LYS A 13 4.68 -2.74 -23.00
N GLU A 14 5.02 -2.26 -21.81
CA GLU A 14 5.36 -3.14 -20.70
C GLU A 14 4.19 -4.08 -20.43
N HIS A 15 4.51 -5.36 -20.22
CA HIS A 15 3.51 -6.39 -20.03
C HIS A 15 4.14 -7.57 -19.28
N GLY A 16 3.33 -8.30 -18.48
CA GLY A 16 3.85 -9.44 -17.74
C GLY A 16 4.76 -8.99 -16.62
N GLN A 17 5.83 -9.74 -16.36
CA GLN A 17 6.76 -9.44 -15.27
C GLN A 17 7.82 -8.45 -15.71
N GLY A 18 8.10 -7.46 -14.86
CA GLY A 18 9.13 -6.49 -15.17
C GLY A 18 9.52 -5.61 -14.00
N THR A 19 10.70 -5.01 -14.12
CA THR A 19 11.26 -4.11 -13.10
C THR A 19 11.49 -2.75 -13.73
N CYS A 20 10.97 -1.71 -13.09
CA CYS A 20 11.18 -0.34 -13.49
C CYS A 20 11.96 0.40 -12.40
N SER A 21 13.07 1.03 -12.79
CA SER A 21 13.86 1.85 -11.87
C SER A 21 13.77 3.28 -12.36
N TYR A 22 13.38 4.19 -11.48
CA TYR A 22 13.21 5.61 -11.81
C TYR A 22 14.43 6.40 -11.38
N HIS A 23 14.68 7.53 -12.06
CA HIS A 23 15.83 8.37 -11.76
C HIS A 23 15.84 8.92 -10.34
N ASP A 24 14.67 9.12 -9.74
CA ASP A 24 14.57 9.67 -8.40
C ASP A 24 14.73 8.62 -7.30
N GLY A 25 15.06 7.38 -7.67
CA GLY A 25 15.30 6.30 -6.70
C GLY A 25 14.12 5.39 -6.44
N ARG A 26 12.95 5.70 -7.02
CA ARG A 26 11.81 4.80 -6.91
C ARG A 26 12.04 3.54 -7.75
N LYS A 27 11.40 2.46 -7.36
CA LYS A 27 11.53 1.18 -8.06
C LYS A 27 10.24 0.38 -7.96
N TYR A 28 9.84 -0.24 -9.07
CA TYR A 28 8.71 -1.17 -9.07
C TYR A 28 9.16 -2.53 -9.60
N VAL A 29 8.75 -3.60 -8.92
CA VAL A 29 9.01 -4.97 -9.37
C VAL A 29 7.69 -5.73 -9.33
N GLY A 30 7.24 -6.24 -10.47
CA GLY A 30 6.01 -7.01 -10.50
C GLY A 30 5.36 -7.06 -11.87
N GLU A 31 4.04 -7.18 -11.86
CA GLU A 31 3.26 -7.39 -13.07
C GLU A 31 2.87 -6.08 -13.72
N TRP A 32 2.77 -6.13 -15.04
CA TRP A 32 2.42 -4.99 -15.88
C TRP A 32 1.36 -5.39 -16.88
N GLU A 33 0.51 -4.45 -17.25
CA GLU A 33 -0.48 -4.63 -18.32
C GLU A 33 -0.64 -3.32 -19.07
N ASN A 34 -0.44 -3.38 -20.40
CA ASN A 34 -0.60 -2.21 -21.28
C ASN A 34 0.15 -0.96 -20.78
N GLY A 35 1.39 -1.15 -20.34
CA GLY A 35 2.24 -0.05 -19.90
C GLY A 35 2.00 0.45 -18.49
N LYS A 36 1.11 -0.21 -17.74
CA LYS A 36 0.79 0.18 -16.36
C LYS A 36 1.02 -0.96 -15.40
N VAL A 37 1.40 -0.61 -14.16
CA VAL A 37 1.49 -1.63 -13.11
C VAL A 37 0.09 -2.21 -12.88
N HIS A 38 0.02 -3.52 -12.73
CA HIS A 38 -1.23 -4.23 -12.62
C HIS A 38 -0.98 -5.60 -12.00
N GLY A 39 -1.96 -6.14 -11.26
CA GLY A 39 -1.77 -7.43 -10.59
C GLY A 39 -0.89 -7.31 -9.36
N GLN A 40 -0.02 -8.27 -9.11
CA GLN A 40 0.85 -8.27 -7.92
C GLN A 40 2.15 -7.54 -8.19
N GLY A 41 2.56 -6.69 -7.24
CA GLY A 41 3.81 -5.99 -7.39
C GLY A 41 4.25 -5.23 -6.15
N GLU A 42 5.55 -4.91 -6.12
CA GLU A 42 6.17 -4.19 -5.02
C GLU A 42 6.70 -2.86 -5.52
N PHE A 43 6.31 -1.78 -4.87
CA PHE A 43 6.80 -0.44 -5.17
C PHE A 43 7.62 0.07 -3.99
N ILE A 44 8.81 0.56 -4.28
CA ILE A 44 9.71 1.11 -3.26
C ILE A 44 9.97 2.56 -3.60
N TRP A 45 9.68 3.45 -2.64
CA TRP A 45 9.92 4.90 -2.81
C TRP A 45 11.32 5.25 -2.34
N SER A 46 11.80 6.40 -2.80
CA SER A 46 13.16 6.84 -2.50
C SER A 46 13.40 7.07 -1.01
N ASN A 47 12.36 7.36 -0.23
CA ASN A 47 12.49 7.57 1.22
C ASN A 47 12.45 6.27 2.03
N GLY A 48 12.32 5.11 1.36
CA GLY A 48 12.27 3.83 2.03
C GLY A 48 10.88 3.27 2.29
N ASP A 49 9.83 4.04 1.97
CA ASP A 49 8.47 3.49 2.04
C ASP A 49 8.32 2.38 1.01
N LYS A 50 7.44 1.44 1.28
CA LYS A 50 7.24 0.28 0.40
C LYS A 50 5.78 -0.15 0.40
N TYR A 51 5.26 -0.48 -0.78
CA TYR A 51 3.96 -1.11 -0.92
C TYR A 51 4.14 -2.46 -1.61
N GLU A 52 3.50 -3.50 -1.08
CA GLU A 52 3.52 -4.82 -1.67
C GLU A 52 2.09 -5.36 -1.70
N GLY A 53 1.56 -5.61 -2.89
CA GLY A 53 0.20 -6.10 -3.00
C GLY A 53 -0.36 -5.95 -4.39
N GLU A 54 -1.68 -5.80 -4.45
CA GLU A 54 -2.40 -5.75 -5.72
C GLU A 54 -2.45 -4.34 -6.29
N TRP A 55 -2.40 -4.27 -7.61
CA TRP A 55 -2.45 -3.04 -8.37
C TRP A 55 -3.50 -3.17 -9.47
N LYS A 56 -4.16 -2.09 -9.79
CA LYS A 56 -5.09 -2.04 -10.90
C LYS A 56 -4.94 -0.72 -11.62
N LYS A 57 -4.56 -0.80 -12.90
CA LYS A 57 -4.40 0.39 -13.75
C LYS A 57 -3.54 1.48 -13.09
N GLY A 58 -2.43 1.06 -12.48
CA GLY A 58 -1.50 2.01 -11.88
C GLY A 58 -1.82 2.44 -10.47
N GLU A 59 -2.89 1.92 -9.85
CA GLU A 59 -3.28 2.31 -8.50
C GLU A 59 -3.30 1.10 -7.57
N LYS A 60 -2.96 1.34 -6.29
CA LYS A 60 -3.11 0.31 -5.25
C LYS A 60 -4.57 -0.10 -5.18
N HIS A 61 -4.82 -1.40 -5.13
CA HIS A 61 -6.17 -1.94 -5.17
C HIS A 61 -6.21 -3.29 -4.47
N GLY A 62 -7.39 -3.67 -3.95
CA GLY A 62 -7.55 -4.98 -3.31
C GLY A 62 -6.73 -5.09 -2.04
N GLN A 63 -6.03 -6.20 -1.85
CA GLN A 63 -5.23 -6.45 -0.65
C GLN A 63 -3.80 -6.00 -0.85
N GLY A 64 -3.24 -5.34 0.16
CA GLY A 64 -1.85 -4.93 0.10
C GLY A 64 -1.32 -4.43 1.42
N GLU A 65 0.02 -4.40 1.52
CA GLU A 65 0.72 -3.97 2.72
C GLU A 65 1.61 -2.79 2.39
N PHE A 66 1.43 -1.70 3.12
CA PHE A 66 2.28 -0.52 3.02
C PHE A 66 3.13 -0.41 4.27
N THR A 67 4.44 -0.29 4.09
CA THR A 67 5.38 -0.11 5.19
C THR A 67 6.02 1.26 5.04
N TRP A 68 5.87 2.10 6.07
CA TRP A 68 6.51 3.40 6.10
C TRP A 68 7.96 3.26 6.54
N SER A 69 8.79 4.21 6.17
CA SER A 69 10.22 4.19 6.48
C SER A 69 10.50 4.15 7.98
N ASN A 70 9.56 4.64 8.80
CA ASN A 70 9.73 4.62 10.26
C ASN A 70 9.32 3.28 10.89
N GLY A 71 8.89 2.31 10.08
CA GLY A 71 8.51 1.00 10.57
C GLY A 71 7.03 0.78 10.81
N ASP A 72 6.21 1.83 10.70
CA ASP A 72 4.76 1.66 10.77
C ASP A 72 4.29 0.89 9.54
N LYS A 73 3.14 0.22 9.65
CA LYS A 73 2.66 -0.65 8.58
C LYS A 73 1.14 -0.64 8.53
N TYR A 74 0.59 -0.62 7.31
CA TYR A 74 -0.83 -0.88 7.09
C TYR A 74 -0.97 -2.14 6.26
N GLU A 75 -1.85 -3.04 6.69
CA GLU A 75 -2.15 -4.26 5.94
C GLU A 75 -3.66 -4.37 5.82
N GLY A 76 -4.16 -4.40 4.60
CA GLY A 76 -5.60 -4.49 4.40
C GLY A 76 -6.04 -4.09 3.01
N GLU A 77 -7.26 -3.58 2.91
CA GLU A 77 -7.88 -3.28 1.63
C GLU A 77 -7.54 -1.88 1.14
N TRP A 78 -7.45 -1.77 -0.17
CA TRP A 78 -7.11 -0.53 -0.88
C TRP A 78 -8.11 -0.30 -2.00
N LYS A 79 -8.41 0.95 -2.27
CA LYS A 79 -9.27 1.32 -3.38
C LYS A 79 -8.80 2.66 -3.93
N LYS A 80 -8.50 2.70 -5.24
CA LYS A 80 -8.04 3.92 -5.91
C LYS A 80 -6.85 4.57 -5.19
N GLY A 81 -5.92 3.74 -4.74
CA GLY A 81 -4.70 4.22 -4.09
C GLY A 81 -4.84 4.58 -2.63
N GLU A 82 -6.03 4.44 -2.04
CA GLU A 82 -6.30 4.83 -0.66
C GLU A 82 -6.69 3.64 0.21
N LYS A 83 -6.34 3.71 1.50
CA LYS A 83 -6.85 2.74 2.47
C LYS A 83 -8.38 2.80 2.46
N HIS A 84 -9.02 1.64 2.36
CA HIS A 84 -10.47 1.56 2.31
C HIS A 84 -10.90 0.17 2.74
N GLY A 85 -12.00 0.08 3.54
CA GLY A 85 -12.47 -1.20 4.03
C GLY A 85 -11.68 -1.68 5.23
N GLN A 86 -11.58 -2.98 5.42
CA GLN A 86 -10.94 -3.57 6.59
C GLN A 86 -9.43 -3.54 6.51
N GLY A 87 -8.79 -3.17 7.61
CA GLY A 87 -7.34 -3.15 7.67
C GLY A 87 -6.80 -3.02 9.07
N THR A 88 -5.48 -3.19 9.19
CA THR A 88 -4.76 -3.09 10.45
C THR A 88 -3.56 -2.17 10.24
N VAL A 89 -3.46 -1.14 11.08
CA VAL A 89 -2.26 -0.32 11.16
C VAL A 89 -1.48 -0.80 12.36
N THR A 90 -0.20 -1.12 12.16
CA THR A 90 0.70 -1.52 13.24
C THR A 90 1.75 -0.43 13.36
N PHE A 91 1.90 0.11 14.57
CA PHE A 91 2.90 1.15 14.81
C PHE A 91 4.22 0.53 15.25
N SER A 92 5.31 1.16 14.91
CA SER A 92 6.64 0.62 15.24
C SER A 92 6.83 0.42 16.73
N GLY A 93 6.10 1.17 17.56
CA GLY A 93 6.12 1.00 19.02
C GLY A 93 5.28 -0.16 19.53
N GLY A 94 4.55 -0.87 18.67
CA GLY A 94 3.79 -2.06 19.03
C GLY A 94 2.30 -1.88 19.17
N GLY A 95 1.78 -0.65 19.14
CA GLY A 95 0.34 -0.42 19.15
C GLY A 95 -0.30 -0.75 17.81
N LYS A 96 -1.63 -0.85 17.78
CA LYS A 96 -2.37 -1.21 16.56
C LYS A 96 -3.70 -0.49 16.48
N TRP A 97 -4.12 -0.22 15.26
CA TRP A 97 -5.49 0.18 14.95
C TRP A 97 -6.08 -0.89 14.06
N ILE A 98 -7.24 -1.42 14.44
CA ILE A 98 -7.89 -2.49 13.68
C ILE A 98 -9.33 -2.11 13.38
N GLY A 99 -9.72 -2.26 12.12
CA GLY A 99 -11.10 -2.05 11.73
C GLY A 99 -11.28 -1.47 10.34
N GLU A 100 -12.28 -0.60 10.18
CA GLU A 100 -12.68 -0.08 8.89
C GLU A 100 -12.14 1.32 8.64
N PHE A 101 -11.61 1.52 7.43
CA PHE A 101 -11.14 2.82 6.93
C PHE A 101 -12.03 3.26 5.78
N ARG A 102 -12.25 4.56 5.64
CA ARG A 102 -12.91 5.16 4.49
C ARG A 102 -12.09 6.34 4.00
N ARG A 103 -11.62 6.27 2.74
CA ARG A 103 -10.82 7.34 2.14
C ARG A 103 -9.67 7.74 3.05
N VAL A 104 -8.88 6.73 3.46
CA VAL A 104 -7.70 6.92 4.33
C VAL A 104 -8.04 7.16 5.80
N LYS A 105 -9.22 7.65 6.12
CA LYS A 105 -9.59 8.02 7.49
C LYS A 105 -10.10 6.84 8.29
N PRO A 106 -9.78 6.78 9.59
CA PRO A 106 -10.39 5.77 10.45
C PRO A 106 -11.90 6.00 10.49
N TRP A 107 -12.67 4.92 10.33
CA TRP A 107 -14.13 5.00 10.35
C TRP A 107 -14.71 4.24 11.53
N ASN A 108 -14.54 2.92 11.55
CA ASN A 108 -14.89 2.10 12.70
C ASN A 108 -13.64 1.35 13.12
N ILE A 109 -12.88 1.94 14.02
CA ILE A 109 -11.54 1.48 14.40
C ILE A 109 -11.45 1.34 15.91
N THR A 110 -10.78 0.28 16.35
CA THR A 110 -10.38 0.12 17.74
C THR A 110 -8.87 0.22 17.81
N GLY A 111 -8.37 1.07 18.69
CA GLY A 111 -6.95 1.22 18.91
C GLY A 111 -6.49 0.47 20.14
N TYR A 112 -5.32 -0.15 20.03
CA TYR A 112 -4.72 -0.95 21.09
C TYR A 112 -3.29 -0.49 21.36
N ASP A 113 -2.85 -0.59 22.64
CA ASP A 113 -1.45 -0.36 22.95
C ASP A 113 -0.65 -1.64 22.69
N LYS A 114 0.65 -1.60 22.94
CA LYS A 114 1.54 -2.74 22.67
C LYS A 114 1.20 -3.98 23.50
N ASP A 115 0.48 -3.81 24.60
CA ASP A 115 0.11 -4.92 25.49
C ASP A 115 -1.29 -5.43 25.20
N GLY A 116 -1.97 -4.86 24.17
CA GLY A 116 -3.29 -5.30 23.75
C GLY A 116 -4.44 -4.62 24.47
N ASN A 117 -4.17 -3.58 25.25
CA ASN A 117 -5.23 -2.83 25.93
C ASN A 117 -5.86 -1.83 24.98
N ILE A 118 -7.18 -1.68 25.03
CA ILE A 118 -7.90 -0.71 24.21
C ILE A 118 -7.58 0.69 24.71
N ILE A 119 -7.13 1.57 23.79
CA ILE A 119 -6.79 2.94 24.14
C ILE A 119 -7.67 3.97 23.45
N GLY A 120 -8.53 3.55 22.53
CA GLY A 120 -9.45 4.46 21.86
C GLY A 120 -10.25 3.78 20.78
N LYS A 121 -11.27 4.50 20.29
CA LYS A 121 -12.14 4.02 19.22
C LYS A 121 -12.60 5.17 18.35
N PHE A 122 -12.85 4.84 17.07
CA PHE A 122 -13.62 5.70 16.17
C PHE A 122 -14.90 4.96 15.84
N VAL A 123 -16.02 5.67 15.84
CA VAL A 123 -17.32 5.12 15.44
C VAL A 123 -17.89 6.07 14.40
N ASN A 124 -18.13 5.55 13.19
CA ASN A 124 -18.61 6.34 12.06
C ASN A 124 -17.77 7.59 11.83
N GLY A 125 -16.43 7.44 12.00
CA GLY A 125 -15.49 8.51 11.75
C GLY A 125 -15.29 9.49 12.88
N VAL A 126 -15.97 9.31 14.01
CA VAL A 126 -15.89 10.22 15.16
C VAL A 126 -15.11 9.55 16.29
N GLU A 127 -14.07 10.24 16.74
CA GLU A 127 -13.25 9.74 17.85
C GLU A 127 -14.08 9.76 19.14
N GLN A 128 -14.04 8.68 19.87
CA GLN A 128 -14.79 8.50 21.10
C GLN A 128 -13.99 8.88 22.35
#